data_c9d51c7499e0451c520f3ecba31d9921
#
_entry.id   c9d51c7499e0451c520f3ecba31d9921
#
_cell.length_a   1.000
_cell.length_b   1.000
_cell.length_c   1.000
_cell.angle_alpha   90.00
_cell.angle_beta   90.00
_cell.angle_gamma   90.00
#
_symmetry.space_group_name_H-M   'P 1'
#
loop_
_entity.id
_entity.type
_entity.pdbx_description
1 polymer ?
#
loop_
_entity_poly.entity_id
_entity_poly.type
_entity_poly.pdbx_seq_one_letter_code
_entity_poly.pdbx_strand_id
1 'polypeptide(L)'
;MSEAEQVVFVDEHGNPTGEVGPKLASHTAATKLHLGFSCYILRRSDNKLLVTERALSKKVWPGVWTNSVCGHPAPGEKVADAIRRRAAYELGLAQLDDIQCVLPTYRYTTPPYHGIIENEFCPVYVAYASDEPRPNPEEVEAYKWLPWSAYADMLRAEPDNMSYWAKDQYPLLRLCEPFVALMD
;
A
#
# COMPACT_ATOMS: atom_id res chain seq x y z
N MET A 1 -18.71 5.48 16.55
CA MET A 1 -19.12 5.33 15.13
C MET A 1 -17.96 5.84 14.32
N SER A 2 -17.19 4.99 13.65
CA SER A 2 -16.15 5.45 12.75
C SER A 2 -16.82 6.20 11.61
N GLU A 3 -16.44 7.45 11.38
CA GLU A 3 -16.78 8.13 10.13
C GLU A 3 -16.41 7.23 8.97
N ALA A 4 -17.34 7.03 8.03
CA ALA A 4 -17.09 6.18 6.88
C ALA A 4 -15.85 6.71 6.15
N GLU A 5 -14.85 5.85 5.97
CA GLU A 5 -13.60 6.19 5.27
C GLU A 5 -13.93 6.84 3.91
N GLN A 6 -13.37 8.01 3.65
CA GLN A 6 -13.58 8.77 2.41
C GLN A 6 -12.36 8.67 1.51
N VAL A 7 -12.57 8.79 0.21
CA VAL A 7 -11.51 8.92 -0.80
C VAL A 7 -11.58 10.29 -1.47
N VAL A 8 -10.43 10.81 -1.84
CA VAL A 8 -10.28 12.09 -2.56
C VAL A 8 -10.14 11.79 -4.04
N PHE A 9 -11.07 12.30 -4.88
CA PHE A 9 -10.95 12.16 -6.32
C PHE A 9 -9.90 13.12 -6.86
N VAL A 10 -9.13 12.63 -7.82
CA VAL A 10 -8.00 13.38 -8.41
C VAL A 10 -8.06 13.35 -9.94
N ASP A 11 -7.36 14.31 -10.55
CA ASP A 11 -7.11 14.32 -11.99
C ASP A 11 -5.96 13.35 -12.36
N GLU A 12 -5.62 13.29 -13.65
CA GLU A 12 -4.55 12.43 -14.18
C GLU A 12 -3.15 12.77 -13.65
N HIS A 13 -2.98 13.94 -13.06
CA HIS A 13 -1.73 14.42 -12.46
C HIS A 13 -1.70 14.26 -10.94
N GLY A 14 -2.78 13.70 -10.34
CA GLY A 14 -2.91 13.50 -8.91
C GLY A 14 -3.36 14.75 -8.14
N ASN A 15 -3.81 15.81 -8.83
CA ASN A 15 -4.35 16.98 -8.17
C ASN A 15 -5.78 16.74 -7.71
N PRO A 16 -6.14 17.08 -6.46
CA PRO A 16 -7.53 16.97 -5.99
C PRO A 16 -8.50 17.75 -6.88
N THR A 17 -9.60 17.12 -7.27
CA THR A 17 -10.68 17.76 -8.04
C THR A 17 -11.61 18.60 -7.18
N GLY A 18 -11.48 18.51 -5.87
CA GLY A 18 -12.42 19.07 -4.91
C GLY A 18 -13.58 18.14 -4.54
N GLU A 19 -13.70 17.00 -5.23
CA GLU A 19 -14.72 15.99 -4.94
C GLU A 19 -14.17 14.93 -3.97
N VAL A 20 -15.02 14.44 -3.08
CA VAL A 20 -14.77 13.31 -2.17
C VAL A 20 -15.94 12.33 -2.23
N GLY A 21 -15.69 11.09 -1.87
CA GLY A 21 -16.74 10.08 -1.81
C GLY A 21 -16.49 9.03 -0.75
N PRO A 22 -17.53 8.33 -0.28
CA PRO A 22 -17.37 7.20 0.64
C PRO A 22 -16.56 6.09 -0.04
N LYS A 23 -15.51 5.58 0.61
CA LYS A 23 -14.62 4.55 0.06
C LYS A 23 -15.40 3.34 -0.50
N LEU A 24 -16.33 2.80 0.28
CA LEU A 24 -17.09 1.61 -0.13
C LEU A 24 -18.00 1.85 -1.34
N ALA A 25 -18.54 3.05 -1.50
CA ALA A 25 -19.39 3.40 -2.63
C ALA A 25 -18.58 3.82 -3.86
N SER A 26 -17.31 4.20 -3.68
CA SER A 26 -16.42 4.63 -4.76
C SER A 26 -15.75 3.46 -5.48
N HIS A 27 -15.66 2.29 -4.84
CA HIS A 27 -15.07 1.08 -5.41
C HIS A 27 -16.14 0.24 -6.12
N THR A 28 -16.25 0.42 -7.42
CA THR A 28 -17.27 -0.21 -8.28
C THR A 28 -16.63 -0.73 -9.59
N ALA A 29 -17.42 -1.20 -10.52
CA ALA A 29 -16.97 -1.54 -11.89
C ALA A 29 -16.55 -0.30 -12.71
N ALA A 30 -16.87 0.92 -12.26
CA ALA A 30 -16.52 2.19 -12.88
C ALA A 30 -15.90 3.14 -11.85
N THR A 31 -14.93 2.65 -11.09
CA THR A 31 -14.22 3.40 -10.04
C THR A 31 -13.53 4.62 -10.61
N LYS A 32 -13.90 5.82 -10.14
CA LYS A 32 -13.24 7.07 -10.50
C LYS A 32 -11.81 7.08 -9.97
N LEU A 33 -10.90 7.74 -10.68
CA LEU A 33 -9.53 7.94 -10.24
C LEU A 33 -9.51 8.68 -8.89
N HIS A 34 -8.87 8.09 -7.90
CA HIS A 34 -8.79 8.65 -6.56
C HIS A 34 -7.40 8.49 -5.95
N LEU A 35 -7.11 9.27 -4.93
CA LEU A 35 -5.82 9.29 -4.27
C LEU A 35 -5.67 8.08 -3.34
N GLY A 36 -4.65 7.29 -3.60
CA GLY A 36 -4.16 6.25 -2.71
C GLY A 36 -2.70 6.47 -2.33
N PHE A 37 -2.13 5.54 -1.60
CA PHE A 37 -0.69 5.40 -1.40
C PHE A 37 -0.32 3.94 -1.19
N SER A 38 0.90 3.57 -1.58
CA SER A 38 1.59 2.35 -1.16
C SER A 38 2.81 2.73 -0.35
N CYS A 39 3.09 2.00 0.74
CA CYS A 39 4.31 2.19 1.50
C CYS A 39 5.01 0.85 1.74
N TYR A 40 6.31 0.84 1.52
CA TYR A 40 7.23 -0.26 1.78
C TYR A 40 8.00 0.07 3.05
N ILE A 41 7.80 -0.70 4.11
CA ILE A 41 8.44 -0.46 5.41
C ILE A 41 9.64 -1.40 5.53
N LEU A 42 10.81 -0.81 5.73
CA LEU A 42 12.06 -1.51 5.98
C LEU A 42 12.36 -1.55 7.48
N ARG A 43 12.86 -2.68 7.98
CA ARG A 43 13.32 -2.78 9.35
C ARG A 43 14.67 -2.08 9.50
N ARG A 44 14.76 -1.14 10.44
CA ARG A 44 15.96 -0.29 10.63
C ARG A 44 17.23 -1.09 10.88
N SER A 45 17.16 -2.23 11.54
CA SER A 45 18.32 -3.00 11.98
C SER A 45 19.02 -3.81 10.88
N ASP A 46 18.26 -4.24 9.84
CA ASP A 46 18.77 -5.18 8.82
C ASP A 46 18.18 -4.96 7.41
N ASN A 47 17.46 -3.86 7.21
CA ASN A 47 16.82 -3.48 5.93
C ASN A 47 15.89 -4.54 5.33
N LYS A 48 15.38 -5.48 6.12
CA LYS A 48 14.35 -6.40 5.63
C LYS A 48 13.05 -5.66 5.37
N LEU A 49 12.39 -6.04 4.30
CA LEU A 49 11.09 -5.53 3.91
C LEU A 49 9.99 -6.23 4.73
N LEU A 50 9.08 -5.45 5.29
CA LEU A 50 7.83 -5.94 5.85
C LEU A 50 6.86 -6.24 4.69
N VAL A 51 6.44 -7.49 4.56
CA VAL A 51 5.34 -7.89 3.68
C VAL A 51 4.18 -8.39 4.50
N THR A 52 2.96 -8.13 4.06
CA THR A 52 1.74 -8.47 4.78
C THR A 52 0.82 -9.34 3.93
N GLU A 53 0.12 -10.25 4.57
CA GLU A 53 -1.00 -10.98 3.99
C GLU A 53 -2.30 -10.28 4.37
N ARG A 54 -3.12 -9.96 3.39
CA ARG A 54 -4.40 -9.29 3.63
C ARG A 54 -5.35 -10.20 4.38
N ALA A 55 -6.07 -9.66 5.37
CA ALA A 55 -7.04 -10.43 6.14
C ALA A 55 -8.03 -11.16 5.23
N LEU A 56 -8.39 -12.39 5.59
CA LEU A 56 -9.36 -13.22 4.85
C LEU A 56 -10.77 -12.61 4.83
N SER A 57 -11.08 -11.71 5.75
CA SER A 57 -12.34 -10.97 5.85
C SER A 57 -12.47 -9.82 4.85
N LYS A 58 -11.40 -9.46 4.11
CA LYS A 58 -11.42 -8.38 3.12
C LYS A 58 -12.34 -8.67 1.97
N LYS A 59 -13.12 -7.68 1.51
CA LYS A 59 -14.07 -7.81 0.38
C LYS A 59 -13.35 -7.97 -0.96
N VAL A 60 -12.16 -7.40 -1.10
CA VAL A 60 -11.35 -7.45 -2.31
C VAL A 60 -9.96 -7.98 -1.99
N TRP A 61 -9.51 -8.94 -2.80
CA TRP A 61 -8.23 -9.63 -2.67
C TRP A 61 -7.92 -10.11 -1.24
N PRO A 62 -8.82 -10.90 -0.59
CA PRO A 62 -8.53 -11.53 0.70
C PRO A 62 -7.39 -12.53 0.55
N GLY A 63 -6.53 -12.63 1.56
CA GLY A 63 -5.47 -13.64 1.65
C GLY A 63 -4.29 -13.43 0.69
N VAL A 64 -4.26 -12.37 -0.12
CA VAL A 64 -3.08 -12.12 -0.98
C VAL A 64 -1.97 -11.41 -0.20
N TRP A 65 -0.75 -11.76 -0.51
CA TRP A 65 0.44 -11.08 -0.02
C TRP A 65 0.65 -9.76 -0.75
N THR A 66 1.15 -8.76 -0.05
CA THR A 66 1.32 -7.41 -0.58
C THR A 66 2.52 -6.70 0.07
N ASN A 67 2.77 -5.46 -0.32
CA ASN A 67 3.68 -4.55 0.37
C ASN A 67 3.22 -4.30 1.83
N SER A 68 3.92 -3.43 2.56
CA SER A 68 3.73 -3.29 4.00
C SER A 68 2.38 -2.70 4.38
N VAL A 69 2.00 -1.58 3.77
CA VAL A 69 0.74 -0.89 4.04
C VAL A 69 0.30 -0.07 2.84
N CYS A 70 -1.00 -0.05 2.59
CA CYS A 70 -1.66 0.78 1.59
C CYS A 70 -2.83 1.52 2.22
N GLY A 71 -3.31 2.56 1.56
CA GLY A 71 -4.50 3.26 2.04
C GLY A 71 -4.81 4.53 1.28
N HIS A 72 -5.77 5.27 1.80
CA HIS A 72 -6.24 6.51 1.22
C HIS A 72 -6.05 7.64 2.23
N PRO A 73 -5.44 8.76 1.82
CA PRO A 73 -5.45 9.97 2.62
C PRO A 73 -6.88 10.49 2.81
N ALA A 74 -7.21 10.93 4.01
CA ALA A 74 -8.45 11.64 4.24
C ALA A 74 -8.43 13.03 3.54
N PRO A 75 -9.58 13.66 3.29
CA PRO A 75 -9.62 15.00 2.74
C PRO A 75 -8.77 15.99 3.54
N GLY A 76 -7.77 16.60 2.88
CA GLY A 76 -6.84 17.54 3.52
C GLY A 76 -5.69 16.89 4.30
N GLU A 77 -5.65 15.57 4.44
CA GLU A 77 -4.58 14.85 5.12
C GLU A 77 -3.33 14.77 4.24
N LYS A 78 -2.15 14.99 4.81
CA LYS A 78 -0.89 14.74 4.12
C LYS A 78 -0.66 13.23 3.99
N VAL A 79 -0.13 12.78 2.85
CA VAL A 79 0.11 11.35 2.60
C VAL A 79 1.00 10.72 3.68
N ALA A 80 2.04 11.41 4.14
CA ALA A 80 2.91 10.90 5.21
C ALA A 80 2.15 10.67 6.54
N ASP A 81 1.16 11.49 6.85
CA ASP A 81 0.34 11.34 8.05
C ASP A 81 -0.67 10.18 7.88
N ALA A 82 -1.23 10.03 6.67
CA ALA A 82 -2.06 8.88 6.31
C ALA A 82 -1.27 7.55 6.42
N ILE A 83 -0.01 7.53 5.96
CA ILE A 83 0.89 6.37 6.11
C ILE A 83 1.06 6.01 7.59
N ARG A 84 1.40 6.99 8.46
CA ARG A 84 1.55 6.76 9.91
C ARG A 84 0.26 6.25 10.54
N ARG A 85 -0.86 6.88 10.22
CA ARG A 85 -2.18 6.49 10.72
C ARG A 85 -2.53 5.05 10.34
N ARG A 86 -2.32 4.66 9.07
CA ARG A 86 -2.62 3.31 8.60
C ARG A 86 -1.64 2.28 9.17
N ALA A 87 -0.35 2.58 9.22
CA ALA A 87 0.65 1.68 9.83
C ALA A 87 0.37 1.44 11.32
N ALA A 88 -0.03 2.47 12.06
CA ALA A 88 -0.44 2.32 13.45
C ALA A 88 -1.71 1.46 13.59
N TYR A 89 -2.70 1.66 12.72
CA TYR A 89 -3.97 0.94 12.77
C TYR A 89 -3.85 -0.52 12.31
N GLU A 90 -3.17 -0.76 11.16
CA GLU A 90 -3.07 -2.10 10.56
C GLU A 90 -2.00 -2.97 11.22
N LEU A 91 -0.89 -2.35 11.62
CA LEU A 91 0.32 -3.06 12.02
C LEU A 91 0.78 -2.75 13.45
N GLY A 92 0.11 -1.84 14.15
CA GLY A 92 0.54 -1.39 15.47
C GLY A 92 1.87 -0.63 15.46
N LEU A 93 2.36 -0.20 14.30
CA LEU A 93 3.59 0.55 14.15
C LEU A 93 3.31 2.04 14.32
N ALA A 94 3.43 2.54 15.56
CA ALA A 94 3.15 3.94 15.89
C ALA A 94 4.26 4.91 15.43
N GLN A 95 5.48 4.41 15.27
CA GLN A 95 6.65 5.19 14.87
C GLN A 95 7.18 4.71 13.52
N LEU A 96 7.20 5.61 12.55
CA LEU A 96 7.85 5.42 11.26
C LEU A 96 8.80 6.57 11.00
N ASP A 97 10.04 6.23 10.69
CA ASP A 97 11.10 7.17 10.37
C ASP A 97 11.31 7.29 8.85
N ASP A 98 11.90 8.41 8.43
CA ASP A 98 12.40 8.64 7.06
C ASP A 98 11.38 8.29 5.97
N ILE A 99 10.12 8.71 6.13
CA ILE A 99 9.09 8.52 5.11
C ILE A 99 9.45 9.32 3.86
N GLN A 100 9.77 8.61 2.78
CA GLN A 100 10.25 9.19 1.53
C GLN A 100 9.40 8.71 0.36
N CYS A 101 8.97 9.62 -0.52
CA CYS A 101 8.30 9.27 -1.77
C CYS A 101 9.34 8.82 -2.81
N VAL A 102 9.18 7.63 -3.35
CA VAL A 102 10.11 7.03 -4.33
C VAL A 102 9.51 6.91 -5.74
N LEU A 103 8.19 6.79 -5.87
CA LEU A 103 7.46 6.83 -7.14
C LEU A 103 6.32 7.84 -7.03
N PRO A 104 6.57 9.14 -7.27
CA PRO A 104 5.59 10.19 -6.99
C PRO A 104 4.38 10.22 -7.95
N THR A 105 4.52 9.64 -9.14
CA THR A 105 3.48 9.69 -10.20
C THR A 105 2.93 8.31 -10.55
N TYR A 106 3.17 7.31 -9.70
CA TYR A 106 2.67 5.97 -9.95
C TYR A 106 1.13 5.96 -9.88
N ARG A 107 0.53 5.32 -10.86
CA ARG A 107 -0.92 5.08 -10.93
C ARG A 107 -1.20 3.70 -11.52
N TYR A 108 -2.31 3.12 -11.15
CA TYR A 108 -2.71 1.83 -11.68
C TYR A 108 -4.24 1.68 -11.75
N THR A 109 -4.65 0.75 -12.59
CA THR A 109 -6.04 0.26 -12.64
C THR A 109 -6.00 -1.25 -12.68
N THR A 110 -6.71 -1.89 -11.76
CA THR A 110 -6.73 -3.37 -11.71
C THR A 110 -7.71 -3.95 -12.72
N PRO A 111 -7.50 -5.21 -13.16
CA PRO A 111 -8.62 -6.02 -13.67
C PRO A 111 -9.75 -6.10 -12.63
N PRO A 112 -11.00 -6.30 -13.07
CA PRO A 112 -12.11 -6.44 -12.15
C PRO A 112 -11.94 -7.66 -11.23
N TYR A 113 -12.09 -7.45 -9.91
CA TYR A 113 -12.20 -8.50 -8.92
C TYR A 113 -13.63 -8.52 -8.38
N HIS A 114 -14.41 -9.56 -8.68
CA HIS A 114 -15.84 -9.62 -8.34
C HIS A 114 -16.63 -8.36 -8.71
N GLY A 115 -16.31 -7.76 -9.86
CA GLY A 115 -16.95 -6.54 -10.35
C GLY A 115 -16.43 -5.24 -9.73
N ILE A 116 -15.39 -5.28 -8.90
CA ILE A 116 -14.74 -4.09 -8.31
C ILE A 116 -13.41 -3.84 -9.02
N ILE A 117 -13.16 -2.60 -9.38
CA ILE A 117 -11.91 -2.12 -9.97
C ILE A 117 -11.26 -1.14 -9.00
N GLU A 118 -9.97 -1.30 -8.73
CA GLU A 118 -9.14 -0.25 -8.14
C GLU A 118 -8.64 0.65 -9.27
N ASN A 119 -8.76 1.95 -9.11
CA ASN A 119 -8.27 2.95 -10.05
C ASN A 119 -7.67 4.10 -9.25
N GLU A 120 -6.38 4.03 -9.03
CA GLU A 120 -5.69 4.89 -8.06
C GLU A 120 -4.54 5.68 -8.70
N PHE A 121 -4.45 6.96 -8.34
CA PHE A 121 -3.21 7.70 -8.33
C PHE A 121 -2.55 7.41 -6.98
N CYS A 122 -1.50 6.62 -6.98
CA CYS A 122 -1.00 5.89 -5.82
C CYS A 122 0.50 6.10 -5.61
N PRO A 123 0.97 7.30 -5.24
CA PRO A 123 2.39 7.52 -4.95
C PRO A 123 2.95 6.47 -4.01
N VAL A 124 4.17 5.99 -4.32
CA VAL A 124 4.81 4.92 -3.56
C VAL A 124 5.88 5.50 -2.65
N TYR A 125 5.86 5.06 -1.41
CA TYR A 125 6.75 5.52 -0.35
C TYR A 125 7.58 4.37 0.21
N VAL A 126 8.71 4.74 0.80
CA VAL A 126 9.48 3.90 1.70
C VAL A 126 9.49 4.56 3.08
N ALA A 127 9.55 3.75 4.12
CA ALA A 127 9.70 4.19 5.50
C ALA A 127 10.51 3.16 6.29
N TYR A 128 10.95 3.52 7.49
CA TYR A 128 11.68 2.61 8.37
C TYR A 128 10.93 2.42 9.68
N ALA A 129 10.95 1.18 10.19
CA ALA A 129 10.45 0.84 11.52
C ALA A 129 11.54 0.18 12.35
N SER A 130 11.53 0.47 13.67
CA SER A 130 12.40 -0.18 14.65
C SER A 130 11.63 -1.19 15.51
N ASP A 131 10.31 -1.05 15.58
CA ASP A 131 9.43 -1.92 16.36
C ASP A 131 8.95 -3.13 15.54
N GLU A 132 8.58 -4.20 16.24
CA GLU A 132 7.92 -5.35 15.62
C GLU A 132 6.42 -5.07 15.43
N PRO A 133 5.84 -5.51 14.30
CA PRO A 133 4.42 -5.34 14.04
C PRO A 133 3.53 -6.07 15.07
N ARG A 134 2.39 -5.45 15.36
CA ARG A 134 1.27 -6.03 16.09
C ARG A 134 0.02 -5.91 15.22
N PRO A 135 -0.18 -6.85 14.28
CA PRO A 135 -1.24 -6.73 13.27
C PRO A 135 -2.63 -6.67 13.87
N ASN A 136 -3.46 -5.80 13.27
CA ASN A 136 -4.91 -5.85 13.45
C ASN A 136 -5.48 -6.99 12.58
N PRO A 137 -6.10 -8.03 13.15
CA PRO A 137 -6.59 -9.18 12.41
C PRO A 137 -7.74 -8.86 11.43
N GLU A 138 -8.40 -7.71 11.56
CA GLU A 138 -9.38 -7.25 10.58
C GLU A 138 -8.74 -6.72 9.28
N GLU A 139 -7.44 -6.41 9.33
CA GLU A 139 -6.68 -5.84 8.21
C GLU A 139 -5.62 -6.80 7.66
N VAL A 140 -4.90 -7.49 8.54
CA VAL A 140 -3.71 -8.29 8.23
C VAL A 140 -3.80 -9.66 8.87
N GLU A 141 -3.76 -10.72 8.05
CA GLU A 141 -3.77 -12.11 8.47
C GLU A 141 -2.40 -12.56 9.01
N ALA A 142 -1.34 -12.18 8.28
CA ALA A 142 0.03 -12.54 8.62
C ALA A 142 1.02 -11.49 8.10
N TYR A 143 2.24 -11.51 8.63
CA TYR A 143 3.34 -10.71 8.10
C TYR A 143 4.66 -11.47 8.11
N LYS A 144 5.60 -11.00 7.29
CA LYS A 144 6.98 -11.50 7.24
C LYS A 144 7.96 -10.34 7.06
N TRP A 145 9.12 -10.45 7.68
CA TRP A 145 10.29 -9.65 7.34
C TRP A 145 11.15 -10.43 6.35
N LEU A 146 11.28 -9.94 5.11
CA LEU A 146 12.00 -10.62 4.04
C LEU A 146 13.16 -9.78 3.51
N PRO A 147 14.31 -10.39 3.18
CA PRO A 147 15.28 -9.74 2.31
C PRO A 147 14.59 -9.35 0.99
N TRP A 148 15.06 -8.28 0.34
CA TRP A 148 14.52 -7.83 -0.94
C TRP A 148 14.54 -8.93 -2.02
N SER A 149 15.63 -9.74 -2.05
CA SER A 149 15.73 -10.88 -2.94
C SER A 149 14.65 -11.93 -2.72
N ALA A 150 14.32 -12.24 -1.46
CA ALA A 150 13.25 -13.18 -1.15
C ALA A 150 11.86 -12.66 -1.52
N TYR A 151 11.62 -11.33 -1.41
CA TYR A 151 10.41 -10.70 -1.92
C TYR A 151 10.31 -10.82 -3.45
N ALA A 152 11.44 -10.61 -4.15
CA ALA A 152 11.52 -10.82 -5.59
C ALA A 152 11.21 -12.27 -6.00
N ASP A 153 11.71 -13.25 -5.24
CA ASP A 153 11.41 -14.66 -5.46
C ASP A 153 9.94 -14.98 -5.24
N MET A 154 9.33 -14.42 -4.21
CA MET A 154 7.92 -14.56 -3.91
C MET A 154 7.02 -14.03 -5.03
N LEU A 155 7.34 -12.84 -5.58
CA LEU A 155 6.64 -12.27 -6.73
C LEU A 155 6.73 -13.13 -7.99
N ARG A 156 7.84 -13.85 -8.20
CA ARG A 156 8.05 -14.73 -9.36
C ARG A 156 7.41 -16.11 -9.19
N ALA A 157 7.52 -16.68 -7.98
CA ALA A 157 7.09 -18.05 -7.71
C ALA A 157 5.57 -18.17 -7.51
N GLU A 158 4.96 -17.16 -6.89
CA GLU A 158 3.54 -17.19 -6.51
C GLU A 158 2.78 -15.94 -6.99
N PRO A 159 2.81 -15.62 -8.31
CA PRO A 159 2.24 -14.36 -8.81
C PRO A 159 0.73 -14.22 -8.55
N ASP A 160 0.00 -15.32 -8.49
CA ASP A 160 -1.45 -15.30 -8.22
C ASP A 160 -1.78 -15.04 -6.75
N ASN A 161 -0.81 -15.30 -5.86
CA ASN A 161 -0.94 -15.03 -4.43
C ASN A 161 -0.39 -13.64 -4.03
N MET A 162 -0.02 -12.81 -5.00
CA MET A 162 0.50 -11.47 -4.80
C MET A 162 -0.48 -10.42 -5.32
N SER A 163 -0.59 -9.30 -4.60
CA SER A 163 -1.45 -8.20 -5.03
C SER A 163 -1.01 -7.65 -6.40
N TYR A 164 -1.99 -7.16 -7.17
CA TYR A 164 -1.73 -6.56 -8.49
C TYR A 164 -0.69 -5.44 -8.41
N TRP A 165 -0.90 -4.49 -7.50
CA TRP A 165 -0.01 -3.33 -7.35
C TRP A 165 1.40 -3.70 -6.89
N ALA A 166 1.56 -4.72 -6.03
CA ALA A 166 2.89 -5.18 -5.62
C ALA A 166 3.70 -5.71 -6.81
N LYS A 167 3.06 -6.48 -7.70
CA LYS A 167 3.68 -6.97 -8.93
C LYS A 167 4.03 -5.85 -9.89
N ASP A 168 3.14 -4.88 -10.05
CA ASP A 168 3.29 -3.77 -10.99
C ASP A 168 4.32 -2.73 -10.50
N GLN A 169 4.41 -2.50 -9.19
CA GLN A 169 5.39 -1.59 -8.59
C GLN A 169 6.80 -2.15 -8.56
N TYR A 170 6.97 -3.47 -8.39
CA TYR A 170 8.28 -4.08 -8.19
C TYR A 170 9.33 -3.73 -9.27
N PRO A 171 9.04 -3.84 -10.59
CA PRO A 171 10.03 -3.50 -11.63
C PRO A 171 10.45 -2.03 -11.60
N LEU A 172 9.58 -1.12 -11.14
CA LEU A 172 9.88 0.29 -10.99
C LEU A 172 10.75 0.55 -9.76
N LEU A 173 10.42 -0.09 -8.65
CA LEU A 173 11.15 0.06 -7.37
C LEU A 173 12.60 -0.41 -7.47
N ARG A 174 12.89 -1.40 -8.30
CA ARG A 174 14.26 -1.87 -8.55
C ARG A 174 15.19 -0.78 -9.10
N LEU A 175 14.64 0.32 -9.59
CA LEU A 175 15.39 1.45 -10.15
C LEU A 175 15.48 2.65 -9.17
N CYS A 176 14.88 2.52 -7.99
CA CYS A 176 14.78 3.60 -7.01
C CYS A 176 15.65 3.33 -5.77
N GLU A 177 16.32 4.38 -5.27
CA GLU A 177 16.85 4.34 -3.91
C GLU A 177 15.71 4.36 -2.88
N PRO A 178 15.79 3.64 -1.75
CA PRO A 178 16.93 2.82 -1.31
C PRO A 178 16.91 1.36 -1.83
N PHE A 179 15.96 0.98 -2.69
CA PHE A 179 15.81 -0.42 -3.11
C PHE A 179 16.97 -0.92 -3.97
N VAL A 180 17.62 -0.03 -4.76
CA VAL A 180 18.83 -0.39 -5.52
C VAL A 180 19.91 -0.95 -4.59
N ALA A 181 20.10 -0.31 -3.43
CA ALA A 181 21.10 -0.75 -2.44
C ALA A 181 20.74 -2.08 -1.73
N LEU A 182 19.50 -2.55 -1.86
CA LEU A 182 19.06 -3.83 -1.27
C LEU A 182 19.25 -5.02 -2.23
N MET A 183 19.68 -4.77 -3.47
CA MET A 183 19.87 -5.83 -4.49
C MET A 183 21.28 -6.42 -4.47
N ASP A 184 22.22 -5.77 -3.78
CA ASP A 184 23.59 -6.23 -3.57
C ASP A 184 23.68 -7.12 -2.31
#